data_28dd57f01d265a05367c77cbfb05a7b3
#
_entry.id   28dd57f01d265a05367c77cbfb05a7b3
#
_cell.length_a   1.000
_cell.length_b   1.000
_cell.length_c   1.000
_cell.angle_alpha   90.00
_cell.angle_beta   90.00
_cell.angle_gamma   90.00
#
_symmetry.space_group_name_H-M   'P 1'
#
loop_
_entity.id
_entity.type
_entity.pdbx_description
1 polymer ?
#
loop_
_entity_poly.entity_id
_entity_poly.type
_entity_poly.pdbx_seq_one_letter_code
_entity_poly.pdbx_strand_id
1 'polypeptide(L)'
;SDTGGSVRIPASFNGLVGLKTTNGQISTEGCVPLSTTLDTLGPIAKTVEDAWILYSAMTQKPFEKLEPPSHKLNFLIPTTLVFNEIDEEVATAFEDTCKRLEKQGHQLTRKAVPEFQIIFDLYAQYGSFASHESLALYEDMLEGRGDEVDPRVGKRILMLKGRLSTDYLKLVYTQKRLIKQFWQTYKRYDAILCPT
;
A
#
# COMPACT_ATOMS: atom_id res chain seq x y z
N SER A 1 -7.77 -2.32 8.91
CA SER A 1 -6.34 -2.03 8.77
C SER A 1 -5.83 -2.40 7.38
N ASP A 2 -4.71 -1.81 6.98
CA ASP A 2 -4.02 -2.08 5.72
C ASP A 2 -2.52 -2.21 5.99
N THR A 3 -1.99 -3.40 5.80
CA THR A 3 -0.56 -3.71 5.87
C THR A 3 0.01 -3.91 4.47
N GLY A 4 -0.71 -4.64 3.62
CA GLY A 4 -0.32 -4.96 2.24
C GLY A 4 -1.44 -4.78 1.23
N GLY A 5 -2.50 -3.99 1.54
CA GLY A 5 -3.64 -3.76 0.66
C GLY A 5 -5.00 -4.03 1.30
N SER A 6 -5.04 -4.38 2.59
CA SER A 6 -6.27 -4.93 3.23
C SER A 6 -7.42 -3.94 3.43
N VAL A 7 -7.25 -2.66 3.14
CA VAL A 7 -8.32 -1.65 2.96
C VAL A 7 -8.63 -1.48 1.48
N ARG A 8 -7.60 -1.32 0.64
CA ARG A 8 -7.73 -0.98 -0.78
C ARG A 8 -8.26 -2.13 -1.62
N ILE A 9 -7.75 -3.34 -1.42
CA ILE A 9 -8.16 -4.55 -2.17
C ILE A 9 -9.64 -4.87 -1.96
N PRO A 10 -10.15 -5.02 -0.71
CA PRO A 10 -11.57 -5.30 -0.51
C PRO A 10 -12.47 -4.15 -0.96
N ALA A 11 -12.03 -2.90 -0.86
CA ALA A 11 -12.77 -1.77 -1.41
C ALA A 11 -12.92 -1.89 -2.94
N SER A 12 -11.84 -2.20 -3.66
CA SER A 12 -11.86 -2.40 -5.10
C SER A 12 -12.81 -3.51 -5.52
N PHE A 13 -12.76 -4.67 -4.88
CA PHE A 13 -13.65 -5.80 -5.18
C PHE A 13 -15.13 -5.53 -4.91
N ASN A 14 -15.45 -4.55 -4.08
CA ASN A 14 -16.83 -4.19 -3.74
C ASN A 14 -17.28 -2.86 -4.39
N GLY A 15 -16.51 -2.29 -5.30
CA GLY A 15 -16.85 -1.01 -5.94
C GLY A 15 -16.91 0.15 -4.94
N LEU A 16 -16.03 0.13 -3.93
CA LEU A 16 -15.97 1.11 -2.86
C LEU A 16 -14.66 1.91 -2.92
N VAL A 17 -14.62 3.00 -2.18
CA VAL A 17 -13.41 3.82 -1.95
C VAL A 17 -12.71 3.31 -0.70
N GLY A 18 -11.47 2.85 -0.84
CA GLY A 18 -10.59 2.49 0.27
C GLY A 18 -9.46 3.50 0.41
N LEU A 19 -9.41 4.23 1.52
CA LEU A 19 -8.36 5.20 1.80
C LEU A 19 -7.31 4.59 2.74
N LYS A 20 -6.15 4.19 2.19
CA LYS A 20 -4.99 3.86 3.01
C LYS A 20 -4.27 5.14 3.42
N THR A 21 -4.17 5.37 4.71
CA THR A 21 -3.51 6.56 5.24
C THR A 21 -1.99 6.43 5.25
N THR A 22 -1.28 7.54 5.39
CA THR A 22 0.16 7.51 5.68
C THR A 22 0.38 6.90 7.05
N ASN A 23 1.43 6.06 7.18
CA ASN A 23 1.78 5.45 8.46
C ASN A 23 1.94 6.52 9.55
N GLY A 24 1.38 6.26 10.74
CA GLY A 24 1.40 7.16 11.87
C GLY A 24 0.38 8.31 11.84
N GLN A 25 -0.45 8.45 10.80
CA GLN A 25 -1.51 9.47 10.76
C GLN A 25 -2.70 9.10 11.67
N ILE A 26 -2.98 7.83 11.82
CA ILE A 26 -4.00 7.30 12.72
C ILE A 26 -3.30 6.35 13.69
N SER A 27 -3.60 6.46 14.99
CA SER A 27 -3.07 5.56 16.00
C SER A 27 -3.54 4.13 15.73
N THR A 28 -2.62 3.17 15.83
CA THR A 28 -2.93 1.74 15.79
C THR A 28 -3.06 1.13 17.19
N GLU A 29 -3.09 1.94 18.23
CA GLU A 29 -3.31 1.50 19.61
C GLU A 29 -4.62 0.72 19.72
N GLY A 30 -4.60 -0.40 20.42
CA GLY A 30 -5.75 -1.29 20.54
C GLY A 30 -5.98 -2.22 19.33
N CYS A 31 -5.18 -2.11 18.27
CA CYS A 31 -5.24 -3.03 17.14
C CYS A 31 -4.25 -4.18 17.32
N VAL A 32 -4.64 -5.38 16.89
CA VAL A 32 -3.72 -6.52 16.82
C VAL A 32 -2.71 -6.25 15.70
N PRO A 33 -1.41 -6.16 15.99
CA PRO A 33 -0.40 -5.80 14.98
C PRO A 33 -0.11 -6.97 14.03
N LEU A 34 0.19 -6.65 12.78
CA LEU A 34 0.78 -7.59 11.82
C LEU A 34 2.20 -7.14 11.43
N SER A 35 2.37 -5.85 11.21
CA SER A 35 3.64 -5.23 10.86
C SER A 35 3.70 -3.82 11.43
N THR A 36 4.55 -3.59 12.40
CA THR A 36 4.71 -2.27 13.03
C THR A 36 5.22 -1.20 12.06
N THR A 37 5.89 -1.62 10.99
CA THR A 37 6.40 -0.73 9.93
C THR A 37 5.33 -0.36 8.91
N LEU A 38 4.38 -1.27 8.61
CA LEU A 38 3.46 -1.11 7.48
C LEU A 38 2.00 -0.91 7.90
N ASP A 39 1.63 -1.33 9.11
CA ASP A 39 0.23 -1.27 9.54
C ASP A 39 -0.29 0.17 9.56
N THR A 40 -1.43 0.36 8.92
CA THR A 40 -2.17 1.61 8.91
C THR A 40 -3.65 1.34 9.12
N LEU A 41 -4.38 2.31 9.62
CA LEU A 41 -5.84 2.32 9.62
C LEU A 41 -6.35 3.23 8.52
N GLY A 42 -7.49 2.88 7.96
CA GLY A 42 -8.13 3.71 6.95
C GLY A 42 -9.57 3.30 6.68
N PRO A 43 -10.42 4.23 6.27
CA PRO A 43 -11.82 3.98 6.02
C PRO A 43 -12.06 3.26 4.68
N ILE A 44 -13.18 2.55 4.61
CA ILE A 44 -13.82 2.06 3.39
C ILE A 44 -15.21 2.71 3.34
N ALA A 45 -15.53 3.37 2.24
CA ALA A 45 -16.76 4.12 2.10
C ALA A 45 -17.30 4.07 0.65
N LYS A 46 -18.51 4.54 0.43
CA LYS A 46 -19.11 4.57 -0.93
C LYS A 46 -18.55 5.70 -1.79
N THR A 47 -18.16 6.81 -1.18
CA THR A 47 -17.69 8.00 -1.89
C THR A 47 -16.34 8.47 -1.32
N VAL A 48 -15.62 9.28 -2.09
CA VAL A 48 -14.38 9.93 -1.62
C VAL A 48 -14.68 10.88 -0.49
N GLU A 49 -15.83 11.59 -0.53
CA GLU A 49 -16.25 12.53 0.51
C GLU A 49 -16.51 11.79 1.84
N ASP A 50 -17.24 10.67 1.81
CA ASP A 50 -17.47 9.85 3.01
C ASP A 50 -16.14 9.31 3.59
N ALA A 51 -15.25 8.83 2.72
CA ALA A 51 -13.93 8.37 3.15
C ALA A 51 -13.13 9.50 3.82
N TRP A 52 -13.24 10.73 3.31
CA TRP A 52 -12.58 11.91 3.88
C TRP A 52 -13.19 12.34 5.21
N ILE A 53 -14.53 12.29 5.35
CA ILE A 53 -15.22 12.53 6.62
C ILE A 53 -14.75 11.54 7.68
N LEU A 54 -14.74 10.24 7.34
CA LEU A 54 -14.27 9.20 8.25
C LEU A 54 -12.79 9.37 8.61
N TYR A 55 -11.94 9.73 7.64
CA TYR A 55 -10.54 10.04 7.91
C TYR A 55 -10.37 11.20 8.90
N SER A 56 -11.14 12.28 8.72
CA SER A 56 -11.11 13.43 9.62
C SER A 56 -11.50 13.02 11.05
N ALA A 57 -12.57 12.22 11.19
CA ALA A 57 -12.99 11.67 12.48
C ALA A 57 -11.91 10.77 13.12
N MET A 58 -11.31 9.87 12.34
CA MET A 58 -10.28 8.93 12.82
C MET A 58 -8.97 9.65 13.23
N THR A 59 -8.65 10.76 12.59
CA THR A 59 -7.46 11.56 12.91
C THR A 59 -7.74 12.63 13.95
N GLN A 60 -8.99 12.77 14.40
CA GLN A 60 -9.45 13.86 15.30
C GLN A 60 -9.13 15.27 14.76
N LYS A 61 -9.01 15.39 13.43
CA LYS A 61 -8.82 16.68 12.76
C LYS A 61 -10.17 17.31 12.43
N PRO A 62 -10.28 18.64 12.42
CA PRO A 62 -11.46 19.30 11.90
C PRO A 62 -11.76 18.83 10.48
N PHE A 63 -13.04 18.63 10.19
CA PHE A 63 -13.45 18.34 8.83
C PHE A 63 -13.26 19.58 7.95
N GLU A 64 -12.50 19.43 6.90
CA GLU A 64 -12.33 20.42 5.85
C GLU A 64 -12.96 19.88 4.57
N LYS A 65 -13.80 20.67 3.92
CA LYS A 65 -14.42 20.26 2.65
C LYS A 65 -13.35 20.04 1.58
N LEU A 66 -13.45 18.93 0.87
CA LEU A 66 -12.60 18.71 -0.28
C LEU A 66 -12.95 19.69 -1.40
N GLU A 67 -11.97 20.42 -1.86
CA GLU A 67 -12.10 21.29 -3.03
C GLU A 67 -11.34 20.69 -4.23
N PRO A 68 -11.87 20.79 -5.44
CA PRO A 68 -11.14 20.38 -6.63
C PRO A 68 -9.79 21.12 -6.73
N PRO A 69 -8.75 20.49 -7.27
CA PRO A 69 -7.47 21.17 -7.44
C PRO A 69 -7.63 22.39 -8.35
N SER A 70 -7.02 23.51 -7.95
CA SER A 70 -7.07 24.78 -8.69
C SER A 70 -6.24 24.79 -9.98
N HIS A 71 -5.42 23.77 -10.19
CA HIS A 71 -4.52 23.63 -11.34
C HIS A 71 -4.64 22.22 -11.95
N LYS A 72 -4.07 22.05 -13.13
CA LYS A 72 -4.01 20.76 -13.78
C LYS A 72 -2.92 19.91 -13.16
N LEU A 73 -3.24 18.66 -12.84
CA LEU A 73 -2.35 17.72 -12.16
C LEU A 73 -1.47 16.96 -13.17
N ASN A 74 -0.28 16.59 -12.72
CA ASN A 74 0.66 15.73 -13.42
C ASN A 74 0.68 14.36 -12.74
N PHE A 75 0.22 13.33 -13.44
CA PHE A 75 0.22 11.96 -12.94
C PHE A 75 1.40 11.15 -13.50
N LEU A 76 2.05 10.40 -12.64
CA LEU A 76 2.97 9.33 -13.04
C LEU A 76 2.18 8.03 -13.16
N ILE A 77 2.27 7.36 -14.32
CA ILE A 77 1.77 6.00 -14.51
C ILE A 77 3.00 5.08 -14.57
N PRO A 78 3.31 4.33 -13.51
CA PRO A 78 4.42 3.38 -13.53
C PRO A 78 4.14 2.28 -14.56
N THR A 79 5.17 1.90 -15.34
CA THR A 79 5.05 0.76 -16.26
C THR A 79 5.73 -0.51 -15.71
N THR A 80 6.41 -0.39 -14.57
CA THR A 80 7.08 -1.52 -13.91
C THR A 80 6.09 -2.22 -12.98
N LEU A 81 5.88 -3.51 -13.15
CA LEU A 81 5.07 -4.44 -12.35
C LEU A 81 3.55 -4.24 -12.42
N VAL A 82 3.05 -3.00 -12.38
CA VAL A 82 1.63 -2.70 -12.13
C VAL A 82 0.67 -3.15 -13.25
N PHE A 83 1.21 -3.52 -14.40
CA PHE A 83 0.44 -4.06 -15.53
C PHE A 83 0.74 -5.54 -15.81
N ASN A 84 1.56 -6.19 -14.96
CA ASN A 84 1.83 -7.60 -15.13
C ASN A 84 0.57 -8.41 -14.79
N GLU A 85 0.20 -9.33 -15.68
CA GLU A 85 -0.94 -10.24 -15.51
C GLU A 85 -2.28 -9.51 -15.20
N ILE A 86 -2.44 -8.29 -15.74
CA ILE A 86 -3.68 -7.52 -15.59
C ILE A 86 -4.80 -8.09 -16.47
N ASP A 87 -5.99 -8.21 -15.91
CA ASP A 87 -7.17 -8.59 -16.67
C ASP A 87 -7.55 -7.52 -17.71
N GLU A 88 -8.01 -7.94 -18.88
CA GLU A 88 -8.35 -7.05 -20.00
C GLU A 88 -9.42 -6.02 -19.62
N GLU A 89 -10.42 -6.42 -18.83
CA GLU A 89 -11.46 -5.53 -18.34
C GLU A 89 -10.89 -4.43 -17.45
N VAL A 90 -9.97 -4.77 -16.55
CA VAL A 90 -9.30 -3.82 -15.66
C VAL A 90 -8.41 -2.87 -16.46
N ALA A 91 -7.65 -3.41 -17.43
CA ALA A 91 -6.82 -2.61 -18.33
C ALA A 91 -7.65 -1.60 -19.12
N THR A 92 -8.77 -2.04 -19.69
CA THR A 92 -9.70 -1.18 -20.45
C THR A 92 -10.29 -0.07 -19.58
N ALA A 93 -10.77 -0.41 -18.38
CA ALA A 93 -11.32 0.57 -17.44
C ALA A 93 -10.28 1.60 -16.99
N PHE A 94 -9.03 1.17 -16.81
CA PHE A 94 -7.93 2.05 -16.49
C PHE A 94 -7.62 3.02 -17.65
N GLU A 95 -7.53 2.52 -18.88
CA GLU A 95 -7.29 3.36 -20.07
C GLU A 95 -8.42 4.38 -20.28
N ASP A 96 -9.67 4.00 -20.07
CA ASP A 96 -10.79 4.93 -20.16
C ASP A 96 -10.76 5.97 -19.05
N THR A 97 -10.26 5.63 -17.88
CA THR A 97 -10.00 6.60 -16.81
C THR A 97 -8.88 7.57 -17.20
N CYS A 98 -7.80 7.09 -17.80
CA CYS A 98 -6.73 7.93 -18.32
C CYS A 98 -7.24 8.93 -19.35
N LYS A 99 -8.02 8.48 -20.37
CA LYS A 99 -8.63 9.35 -21.39
C LYS A 99 -9.53 10.44 -20.77
N ARG A 100 -10.29 10.10 -19.72
CA ARG A 100 -11.15 11.08 -19.02
C ARG A 100 -10.32 12.15 -18.31
N LEU A 101 -9.21 11.77 -17.66
CA LEU A 101 -8.32 12.71 -16.99
C LEU A 101 -7.61 13.62 -18.00
N GLU A 102 -7.13 13.08 -19.13
CA GLU A 102 -6.54 13.88 -20.22
C GLU A 102 -7.54 14.86 -20.82
N LYS A 103 -8.79 14.43 -21.03
CA LYS A 103 -9.88 15.31 -21.52
C LYS A 103 -10.19 16.45 -20.54
N GLN A 104 -9.96 16.24 -19.24
CA GLN A 104 -10.05 17.29 -18.23
C GLN A 104 -8.81 18.19 -18.20
N GLY A 105 -7.79 17.89 -18.99
CA GLY A 105 -6.56 18.68 -19.14
C GLY A 105 -5.44 18.31 -18.19
N HIS A 106 -5.56 17.19 -17.47
CA HIS A 106 -4.46 16.65 -16.67
C HIS A 106 -3.37 16.05 -17.57
N GLN A 107 -2.13 15.99 -17.06
CA GLN A 107 -1.00 15.39 -17.77
C GLN A 107 -0.70 14.00 -17.21
N LEU A 108 -0.56 13.02 -18.09
CA LEU A 108 -0.25 11.65 -17.73
C LEU A 108 1.08 11.25 -18.38
N THR A 109 2.02 10.79 -17.55
CA THR A 109 3.34 10.34 -18.02
C THR A 109 3.54 8.88 -17.67
N ARG A 110 3.64 8.02 -18.68
CA ARG A 110 4.00 6.60 -18.50
C ARG A 110 5.50 6.48 -18.43
N LYS A 111 6.01 5.86 -17.37
CA LYS A 111 7.46 5.73 -17.16
C LYS A 111 7.78 4.50 -16.31
N ALA A 112 8.90 3.85 -16.62
CA ALA A 112 9.44 2.80 -15.76
C ALA A 112 9.86 3.38 -14.40
N VAL A 113 9.56 2.65 -13.33
CA VAL A 113 9.91 2.94 -11.94
C VAL A 113 10.72 1.75 -11.42
N PRO A 114 12.04 1.73 -11.65
CA PRO A 114 12.89 0.58 -11.29
C PRO A 114 12.85 0.23 -9.80
N GLU A 115 12.56 1.21 -8.95
CA GLU A 115 12.44 1.04 -7.50
C GLU A 115 11.39 -0.03 -7.13
N PHE A 116 10.33 -0.15 -7.92
CA PHE A 116 9.29 -1.18 -7.70
C PHE A 116 9.85 -2.59 -7.92
N GLN A 117 10.63 -2.78 -9.00
CA GLN A 117 11.26 -4.07 -9.26
C GLN A 117 12.28 -4.43 -8.16
N ILE A 118 13.07 -3.47 -7.74
CA ILE A 118 14.07 -3.69 -6.67
C ILE A 118 13.41 -4.18 -5.38
N ILE A 119 12.29 -3.55 -4.96
CA ILE A 119 11.57 -3.99 -3.76
C ILE A 119 10.94 -5.37 -3.96
N PHE A 120 10.38 -5.63 -5.13
CA PHE A 120 9.81 -6.94 -5.45
C PHE A 120 10.85 -8.06 -5.35
N ASP A 121 12.02 -7.85 -5.95
CA ASP A 121 13.12 -8.81 -5.94
C ASP A 121 13.68 -9.02 -4.52
N LEU A 122 13.78 -7.95 -3.73
CA LEU A 122 14.18 -8.03 -2.32
C LEU A 122 13.20 -8.85 -1.50
N TYR A 123 11.89 -8.66 -1.71
CA TYR A 123 10.88 -9.45 -1.00
C TYR A 123 10.92 -10.92 -1.39
N ALA A 124 11.19 -11.24 -2.65
CA ALA A 124 11.38 -12.60 -3.12
C ALA A 124 12.64 -13.25 -2.48
N GLN A 125 13.71 -12.48 -2.33
CA GLN A 125 14.99 -12.97 -1.80
C GLN A 125 15.01 -13.09 -0.28
N TYR A 126 14.51 -12.08 0.42
CA TYR A 126 14.67 -11.94 1.87
C TYR A 126 13.38 -12.09 2.67
N GLY A 127 12.22 -12.11 2.04
CA GLY A 127 10.90 -11.98 2.67
C GLY A 127 10.46 -10.53 2.79
N SER A 128 9.20 -10.31 3.16
CA SER A 128 8.66 -8.95 3.33
C SER A 128 8.84 -8.43 4.76
N PHE A 129 8.67 -7.12 4.97
CA PHE A 129 8.58 -6.53 6.30
C PHE A 129 7.52 -7.23 7.15
N ALA A 130 6.30 -7.39 6.60
CA ALA A 130 5.21 -8.04 7.32
C ALA A 130 5.55 -9.47 7.73
N SER A 131 6.27 -10.23 6.91
CA SER A 131 6.66 -11.60 7.24
C SER A 131 7.69 -11.67 8.38
N HIS A 132 8.66 -10.77 8.39
CA HIS A 132 9.66 -10.70 9.48
C HIS A 132 9.03 -10.22 10.79
N GLU A 133 8.23 -9.17 10.72
CA GLU A 133 7.65 -8.52 11.89
C GLU A 133 6.56 -9.39 12.52
N SER A 134 5.72 -10.04 11.71
CA SER A 134 4.73 -10.99 12.22
C SER A 134 5.39 -12.22 12.84
N LEU A 135 6.50 -12.72 12.30
CA LEU A 135 7.25 -13.79 12.92
C LEU A 135 7.76 -13.38 14.31
N ALA A 136 8.39 -12.21 14.42
CA ALA A 136 8.88 -11.70 15.70
C ALA A 136 7.77 -11.49 16.74
N LEU A 137 6.53 -11.20 16.31
CA LEU A 137 5.39 -10.99 17.20
C LEU A 137 4.72 -12.29 17.64
N TYR A 138 4.72 -13.32 16.79
CA TYR A 138 3.82 -14.47 16.96
C TYR A 138 4.50 -15.83 16.97
N GLU A 139 5.83 -15.93 16.83
CA GLU A 139 6.54 -17.22 16.80
C GLU A 139 6.24 -18.05 18.04
N ASP A 140 6.42 -17.51 19.24
CA ASP A 140 6.23 -18.22 20.51
C ASP A 140 4.76 -18.68 20.67
N MET A 141 3.80 -17.83 20.29
CA MET A 141 2.38 -18.16 20.33
C MET A 141 2.06 -19.31 19.37
N LEU A 142 2.61 -19.29 18.18
CA LEU A 142 2.38 -20.33 17.17
C LEU A 142 3.04 -21.65 17.54
N GLU A 143 4.18 -21.63 18.24
CA GLU A 143 4.80 -22.85 18.76
C GLU A 143 3.99 -23.50 19.87
N GLY A 144 3.36 -22.70 20.73
CA GLY A 144 2.55 -23.21 21.86
C GLY A 144 1.08 -23.46 21.53
N ARG A 145 0.50 -22.70 20.60
CA ARG A 145 -0.94 -22.68 20.29
C ARG A 145 -1.25 -22.63 18.80
N GLY A 146 -0.34 -23.14 17.97
CA GLY A 146 -0.49 -23.07 16.51
C GLY A 146 -1.75 -23.73 15.95
N ASP A 147 -2.28 -24.73 16.67
CA ASP A 147 -3.51 -25.44 16.29
C ASP A 147 -4.77 -24.56 16.40
N GLU A 148 -4.71 -23.45 17.14
CA GLU A 148 -5.82 -22.51 17.28
C GLU A 148 -5.83 -21.45 16.16
N VAL A 149 -4.81 -21.41 15.32
CA VAL A 149 -4.66 -20.44 14.22
C VAL A 149 -4.93 -21.10 12.87
N ASP A 150 -5.63 -20.40 11.97
CA ASP A 150 -5.81 -20.88 10.60
C ASP A 150 -4.46 -21.32 10.00
N PRO A 151 -4.34 -22.58 9.55
CA PRO A 151 -3.05 -23.11 9.08
C PRO A 151 -2.43 -22.32 7.93
N ARG A 152 -3.26 -21.64 7.11
CA ARG A 152 -2.78 -20.78 6.01
C ARG A 152 -2.08 -19.55 6.55
N VAL A 153 -2.57 -18.99 7.66
CA VAL A 153 -1.98 -17.82 8.34
C VAL A 153 -0.71 -18.24 9.09
N GLY A 154 -0.80 -19.28 9.93
CA GLY A 154 0.33 -19.77 10.71
C GLY A 154 1.54 -20.14 9.83
N LYS A 155 1.32 -20.88 8.74
CA LYS A 155 2.38 -21.23 7.79
C LYS A 155 3.04 -20.00 7.16
N ARG A 156 2.28 -18.98 6.83
CA ARG A 156 2.82 -17.73 6.24
C ARG A 156 3.69 -16.95 7.24
N ILE A 157 3.31 -16.93 8.51
CA ILE A 157 4.10 -16.28 9.56
C ILE A 157 5.39 -17.06 9.78
N LEU A 158 5.33 -18.38 9.91
CA LEU A 158 6.51 -19.23 10.18
C LEU A 158 7.44 -19.42 8.98
N MET A 159 7.06 -18.96 7.78
CA MET A 159 7.83 -19.16 6.55
C MET A 159 9.26 -18.62 6.62
N LEU A 160 9.48 -17.59 7.40
CA LEU A 160 10.81 -16.98 7.58
C LEU A 160 11.57 -17.48 8.82
N LYS A 161 11.06 -18.49 9.55
CA LYS A 161 11.75 -19.05 10.71
C LYS A 161 13.16 -19.50 10.34
N GLY A 162 14.14 -19.11 11.14
CA GLY A 162 15.56 -19.37 10.90
C GLY A 162 16.25 -18.39 9.93
N ARG A 163 15.56 -17.38 9.42
CA ARG A 163 16.21 -16.30 8.66
C ARG A 163 17.03 -15.39 9.56
N LEU A 164 18.08 -14.81 8.98
CA LEU A 164 18.99 -13.94 9.73
C LEU A 164 18.37 -12.54 9.90
N SER A 165 18.61 -11.92 11.05
CA SER A 165 18.23 -10.51 11.29
C SER A 165 18.87 -9.55 10.27
N THR A 166 20.02 -9.92 9.71
CA THR A 166 20.68 -9.16 8.64
C THR A 166 19.82 -9.06 7.37
N ASP A 167 18.94 -10.03 7.09
CA ASP A 167 18.04 -9.98 5.93
C ASP A 167 16.98 -8.88 6.11
N TYR A 168 16.40 -8.79 7.33
CA TYR A 168 15.52 -7.68 7.68
C TYR A 168 16.22 -6.31 7.61
N LEU A 169 17.45 -6.22 8.10
CA LEU A 169 18.22 -4.98 8.05
C LEU A 169 18.53 -4.54 6.60
N LYS A 170 18.80 -5.48 5.69
CA LYS A 170 18.94 -5.17 4.25
C LYS A 170 17.67 -4.54 3.67
N LEU A 171 16.49 -5.06 4.04
CA LEU A 171 15.21 -4.46 3.64
C LEU A 171 15.09 -3.03 4.17
N VAL A 172 15.32 -2.81 5.47
CA VAL A 172 15.23 -1.50 6.12
C VAL A 172 16.14 -0.47 5.44
N TYR A 173 17.41 -0.80 5.24
CA TYR A 173 18.37 0.13 4.65
C TYR A 173 18.05 0.42 3.17
N THR A 174 17.66 -0.62 2.43
CA THR A 174 17.31 -0.43 1.03
C THR A 174 16.03 0.38 0.88
N GLN A 175 15.00 0.11 1.67
CA GLN A 175 13.77 0.89 1.66
C GLN A 175 14.05 2.39 1.91
N LYS A 176 14.81 2.71 2.96
CA LYS A 176 15.16 4.11 3.28
C LYS A 176 15.87 4.81 2.11
N ARG A 177 16.82 4.10 1.48
CA ARG A 177 17.53 4.62 0.29
C ARG A 177 16.59 4.82 -0.89
N LEU A 178 15.72 3.83 -1.18
CA LEU A 178 14.79 3.90 -2.30
C LEU A 178 13.73 4.98 -2.11
N ILE A 179 13.19 5.17 -0.90
CA ILE A 179 12.26 6.26 -0.61
C ILE A 179 12.89 7.61 -0.94
N LYS A 180 14.12 7.85 -0.47
CA LYS A 180 14.83 9.10 -0.75
C LYS A 180 15.06 9.30 -2.25
N GLN A 181 15.52 8.27 -2.96
CA GLN A 181 15.75 8.30 -4.40
C GLN A 181 14.45 8.54 -5.17
N PHE A 182 13.37 7.85 -4.80
CA PHE A 182 12.06 7.97 -5.40
C PHE A 182 11.53 9.42 -5.33
N TRP A 183 11.53 10.02 -4.15
CA TRP A 183 11.07 11.39 -3.98
C TRP A 183 11.93 12.40 -4.74
N GLN A 184 13.23 12.20 -4.83
CA GLN A 184 14.10 13.06 -5.63
C GLN A 184 13.81 12.97 -7.13
N THR A 185 13.55 11.77 -7.62
CA THR A 185 13.33 11.47 -9.04
C THR A 185 11.95 11.91 -9.53
N TYR A 186 10.91 11.70 -8.69
CA TYR A 186 9.51 11.83 -9.11
C TYR A 186 8.77 13.02 -8.46
N LYS A 187 9.45 13.91 -7.77
CA LYS A 187 8.87 15.06 -7.05
C LYS A 187 8.04 16.02 -7.90
N ARG A 188 8.15 15.94 -9.24
CA ARG A 188 7.40 16.78 -10.19
C ARG A 188 5.98 16.29 -10.45
N TYR A 189 5.66 15.08 -10.03
CA TYR A 189 4.34 14.51 -10.19
C TYR A 189 3.52 14.73 -8.93
N ASP A 190 2.23 15.08 -9.12
CA ASP A 190 1.31 15.32 -8.02
C ASP A 190 0.80 14.02 -7.41
N ALA A 191 0.65 12.98 -8.24
CA ALA A 191 0.25 11.64 -7.77
C ALA A 191 0.73 10.54 -8.73
N ILE A 192 0.69 9.30 -8.23
CA ILE A 192 0.87 8.07 -9.01
C ILE A 192 -0.51 7.50 -9.30
N LEU A 193 -0.71 7.11 -10.55
CA LEU A 193 -1.94 6.46 -11.02
C LEU A 193 -1.60 5.06 -11.52
N CYS A 194 -2.27 4.05 -10.99
CA CYS A 194 -2.13 2.66 -11.43
C CYS A 194 -3.46 1.91 -11.29
N PRO A 195 -3.66 0.82 -12.05
CA PRO A 195 -4.83 -0.05 -11.87
C PRO A 195 -4.77 -0.76 -10.51
N THR A 196 -5.91 -1.24 -10.06
CA THR A 196 -6.05 -2.04 -8.84
C THR A 196 -6.56 -3.42 -9.17
#